data_94bf8b18cd0d5505b8760ba7d3daea36
#
_entry.id   94bf8b18cd0d5505b8760ba7d3daea36
#
_cell.length_a   1.000
_cell.length_b   1.000
_cell.length_c   1.000
_cell.angle_alpha   90.00
_cell.angle_beta   90.00
_cell.angle_gamma   90.00
#
_symmetry.space_group_name_H-M   'P 1'
#
loop_
_entity.id
_entity.type
_entity.pdbx_description
1 polymer ?
#
loop_
_entity_poly.entity_id
_entity_poly.type
_entity_poly.pdbx_seq_one_letter_code
_entity_poly.pdbx_strand_id
1 'polypeptide(L)'
;LETWGGATYDACIRYLGEDPWERIRALKEAMPNTPQAMLLRGQNLLGYRHYADDVVDKFVERAKINGVDVFRVFDAMNDPRNLERAIQAVRNVEGHAQGTISYTVSPVHTLDSWVDLAKTIAGLGADSLAIKDMAGLLTPYTAFDLVTRLKKELSIPVHLHCHATTGLSTSTILKAVEAGIDNVDTSISSMSMTYGHSPTESVVAMLKDTGRDTGLDLELLEDIAGYFREVRKKYAAFEGSLRGIDSRILIAQVPGGMLTNMEGQLKEQGAGDKLDDVLNEIPRVREDLGFIPLVTPTSQIVGTQAVMNVMMGERYKSISKEVQALLKGEYGAAPAPFNAELQKRVLEGGEPITCRPADNLSPEMEKLAAELKEKASADGIRLAEGKREVDDVLTYALFPQIGLKFLKNRDNPEAFEPAPQVAEASAEKAPAPAESRAPVVSSGPET
;
A
#
# COMPACT_ATOMS: atom_id res chain seq x y z
N LEU A 1 -0.46 -4.44 -15.33
CA LEU A 1 0.61 -4.35 -14.31
C LEU A 1 0.35 -3.19 -13.37
N GLU A 2 0.51 -3.37 -12.03
CA GLU A 2 0.51 -2.28 -11.07
C GLU A 2 1.92 -1.67 -11.04
N THR A 3 2.06 -0.49 -11.64
CA THR A 3 3.35 0.14 -11.94
C THR A 3 3.53 1.51 -11.30
N TRP A 4 2.45 2.09 -10.76
CA TRP A 4 2.47 3.44 -10.26
C TRP A 4 1.59 3.61 -9.01
N GLY A 5 1.81 4.66 -8.25
CA GLY A 5 1.10 4.95 -7.01
C GLY A 5 1.94 5.78 -6.05
N GLY A 6 1.47 5.95 -4.80
CA GLY A 6 2.11 6.83 -3.83
C GLY A 6 3.55 6.47 -3.50
N ALA A 7 3.84 5.19 -3.27
CA ALA A 7 5.19 4.74 -2.94
C ALA A 7 6.17 4.94 -4.11
N THR A 8 5.74 4.61 -5.34
CA THR A 8 6.56 4.83 -6.55
C THR A 8 6.82 6.32 -6.77
N TYR A 9 5.77 7.14 -6.66
CA TYR A 9 5.85 8.57 -6.83
C TYR A 9 6.84 9.21 -5.83
N ASP A 10 6.69 8.89 -4.54
CA ASP A 10 7.55 9.38 -3.48
C ASP A 10 9.01 8.92 -3.67
N ALA A 11 9.23 7.65 -4.01
CA ALA A 11 10.57 7.13 -4.27
C ALA A 11 11.25 7.85 -5.44
N CYS A 12 10.53 8.13 -6.52
CA CYS A 12 11.06 8.88 -7.67
C CYS A 12 11.58 10.25 -7.26
N ILE A 13 10.76 11.05 -6.58
CA ILE A 13 11.11 12.45 -6.27
C ILE A 13 12.01 12.59 -5.04
N ARG A 14 11.97 11.64 -4.10
CA ARG A 14 12.73 11.70 -2.85
C ARG A 14 14.14 11.17 -2.98
N TYR A 15 14.29 10.01 -3.62
CA TYR A 15 15.55 9.25 -3.64
C TYR A 15 16.20 9.22 -5.01
N LEU A 16 15.42 8.96 -6.07
CA LEU A 16 15.96 8.69 -7.39
C LEU A 16 16.21 9.94 -8.24
N GLY A 17 15.58 11.08 -7.92
CA GLY A 17 15.62 12.26 -8.78
C GLY A 17 14.93 12.06 -10.13
N GLU A 18 13.99 11.12 -10.21
CA GLU A 18 13.23 10.82 -11.42
C GLU A 18 11.89 11.55 -11.43
N ASP A 19 11.47 12.01 -12.61
CA ASP A 19 10.11 12.53 -12.80
C ASP A 19 9.11 11.36 -12.81
N PRO A 20 8.20 11.27 -11.81
CA PRO A 20 7.24 10.17 -11.73
C PRO A 20 6.26 10.16 -12.92
N TRP A 21 5.95 11.31 -13.51
CA TRP A 21 5.09 11.41 -14.69
C TRP A 21 5.80 10.90 -15.96
N GLU A 22 7.11 11.16 -16.08
CA GLU A 22 7.92 10.60 -17.16
C GLU A 22 8.04 9.08 -17.04
N ARG A 23 8.19 8.57 -15.82
CA ARG A 23 8.26 7.12 -15.57
C ARG A 23 7.02 6.41 -16.10
N ILE A 24 5.80 6.89 -15.82
CA ILE A 24 4.59 6.22 -16.32
C ILE A 24 4.46 6.33 -17.84
N ARG A 25 4.87 7.44 -18.44
CA ARG A 25 4.92 7.57 -19.90
C ARG A 25 5.88 6.55 -20.54
N ALA A 26 7.09 6.45 -19.99
CA ALA A 26 8.09 5.48 -20.47
C ALA A 26 7.62 4.02 -20.34
N LEU A 27 6.96 3.67 -19.23
CA LEU A 27 6.38 2.34 -19.04
C LEU A 27 5.25 2.06 -20.04
N LYS A 28 4.39 3.05 -20.30
CA LYS A 28 3.31 2.90 -21.29
C LYS A 28 3.84 2.76 -22.71
N GLU A 29 4.88 3.50 -23.06
CA GLU A 29 5.57 3.38 -24.35
C GLU A 29 6.23 2.01 -24.52
N ALA A 30 6.92 1.52 -23.48
CA ALA A 30 7.58 0.21 -23.49
C ALA A 30 6.58 -0.96 -23.53
N MET A 31 5.38 -0.80 -22.98
CA MET A 31 4.35 -1.84 -22.85
C MET A 31 2.98 -1.32 -23.32
N PRO A 32 2.82 -0.94 -24.61
CA PRO A 32 1.61 -0.25 -25.09
C PRO A 32 0.35 -1.11 -24.98
N ASN A 33 0.48 -2.43 -25.07
CA ASN A 33 -0.62 -3.39 -25.04
C ASN A 33 -0.95 -3.91 -23.62
N THR A 34 -0.16 -3.54 -22.62
CA THR A 34 -0.38 -3.95 -21.23
C THR A 34 -1.02 -2.81 -20.43
N PRO A 35 -2.23 -2.99 -19.87
CA PRO A 35 -2.84 -1.99 -19.02
C PRO A 35 -1.95 -1.65 -17.83
N GLN A 36 -1.73 -0.34 -17.61
CA GLN A 36 -0.97 0.19 -16.49
C GLN A 36 -1.94 0.54 -15.35
N ALA A 37 -1.76 -0.09 -14.20
CA ALA A 37 -2.58 0.14 -13.03
C ALA A 37 -1.86 1.02 -12.01
N MET A 38 -2.63 1.87 -11.33
CA MET A 38 -2.15 2.63 -10.18
C MET A 38 -3.01 2.40 -8.94
N LEU A 39 -2.39 2.57 -7.78
CA LEU A 39 -3.06 2.63 -6.50
C LEU A 39 -3.44 4.08 -6.18
N LEU A 40 -4.73 4.35 -6.01
CA LEU A 40 -5.29 5.68 -5.74
C LEU A 40 -6.06 5.68 -4.42
N ARG A 41 -5.60 6.50 -3.45
CA ARG A 41 -6.20 6.58 -2.10
C ARG A 41 -7.42 7.50 -2.09
N GLY A 42 -8.44 7.23 -2.91
CA GLY A 42 -9.66 8.04 -2.96
C GLY A 42 -9.38 9.54 -2.88
N GLN A 43 -9.99 10.21 -1.89
CA GLN A 43 -9.82 11.66 -1.68
C GLN A 43 -8.42 12.07 -1.21
N ASN A 44 -7.59 11.13 -0.73
CA ASN A 44 -6.20 11.40 -0.34
C ASN A 44 -5.22 11.34 -1.52
N LEU A 45 -5.64 10.91 -2.70
CA LEU A 45 -4.79 10.72 -3.89
C LEU A 45 -3.55 9.85 -3.58
N LEU A 46 -2.37 10.46 -3.53
CA LEU A 46 -1.11 9.81 -3.13
C LEU A 46 -0.62 10.30 -1.76
N GLY A 47 -1.31 11.28 -1.15
CA GLY A 47 -0.91 11.94 0.08
C GLY A 47 -1.53 11.36 1.35
N TYR A 48 -1.45 12.13 2.43
CA TYR A 48 -1.90 11.78 3.77
C TYR A 48 -3.05 12.66 4.29
N ARG A 49 -3.50 13.63 3.49
CA ARG A 49 -4.67 14.47 3.77
C ARG A 49 -5.72 14.31 2.68
N HIS A 50 -6.93 14.75 2.92
CA HIS A 50 -7.92 14.93 1.88
C HIS A 50 -7.58 16.15 1.02
N TYR A 51 -7.81 16.03 -0.28
CA TYR A 51 -7.68 17.12 -1.26
C TYR A 51 -9.07 17.56 -1.71
N ALA A 52 -9.18 18.83 -2.15
CA ALA A 52 -10.42 19.31 -2.75
C ALA A 52 -10.74 18.57 -4.05
N ASP A 53 -12.01 18.56 -4.43
CA ASP A 53 -12.50 17.80 -5.58
C ASP A 53 -11.84 18.18 -6.90
N ASP A 54 -11.49 19.47 -7.09
CA ASP A 54 -10.81 19.97 -8.28
C ASP A 54 -9.37 19.42 -8.41
N VAL A 55 -8.70 19.16 -7.29
CA VAL A 55 -7.37 18.52 -7.26
C VAL A 55 -7.51 17.04 -7.62
N VAL A 56 -8.53 16.35 -7.09
CA VAL A 56 -8.81 14.94 -7.42
C VAL A 56 -9.07 14.79 -8.92
N ASP A 57 -9.95 15.60 -9.49
CA ASP A 57 -10.27 15.58 -10.92
C ASP A 57 -9.03 15.80 -11.77
N LYS A 58 -8.25 16.83 -11.43
CA LYS A 58 -7.06 17.19 -12.20
C LYS A 58 -5.98 16.13 -12.11
N PHE A 59 -5.78 15.53 -10.94
CA PHE A 59 -4.83 14.43 -10.75
C PHE A 59 -5.19 13.22 -11.60
N VAL A 60 -6.46 12.81 -11.58
CA VAL A 60 -6.95 11.65 -12.35
C VAL A 60 -6.84 11.91 -13.84
N GLU A 61 -7.24 13.09 -14.31
CA GLU A 61 -7.07 13.52 -15.71
C GLU A 61 -5.60 13.40 -16.15
N ARG A 62 -4.67 13.92 -15.33
CA ARG A 62 -3.26 13.89 -15.66
C ARG A 62 -2.68 12.48 -15.63
N ALA A 63 -3.04 11.67 -14.63
CA ALA A 63 -2.61 10.27 -14.55
C ALA A 63 -3.07 9.46 -15.79
N LYS A 64 -4.32 9.65 -16.23
CA LYS A 64 -4.83 9.00 -17.44
C LYS A 64 -4.07 9.43 -18.70
N ILE A 65 -3.88 10.74 -18.89
CA ILE A 65 -3.16 11.29 -20.07
C ILE A 65 -1.71 10.78 -20.10
N ASN A 66 -1.07 10.61 -18.93
CA ASN A 66 0.31 10.16 -18.82
C ASN A 66 0.46 8.63 -18.92
N GLY A 67 -0.62 7.83 -18.99
CA GLY A 67 -0.54 6.42 -19.35
C GLY A 67 -1.18 5.43 -18.35
N VAL A 68 -1.84 5.91 -17.29
CA VAL A 68 -2.59 5.04 -16.38
C VAL A 68 -3.90 4.60 -17.03
N ASP A 69 -4.16 3.30 -17.06
CA ASP A 69 -5.39 2.71 -17.60
C ASP A 69 -6.38 2.32 -16.51
N VAL A 70 -5.88 1.75 -15.40
CA VAL A 70 -6.70 1.21 -14.30
C VAL A 70 -6.36 1.97 -13.01
N PHE A 71 -7.40 2.49 -12.36
CA PHE A 71 -7.28 3.19 -11.08
C PHE A 71 -7.89 2.33 -9.99
N ARG A 72 -7.05 1.73 -9.14
CA ARG A 72 -7.48 0.99 -7.96
C ARG A 72 -7.75 1.98 -6.84
N VAL A 73 -9.02 2.38 -6.73
CA VAL A 73 -9.48 3.42 -5.81
C VAL A 73 -9.85 2.79 -4.48
N PHE A 74 -9.14 3.13 -3.40
CA PHE A 74 -9.42 2.66 -2.05
C PHE A 74 -9.48 3.80 -1.04
N ASP A 75 -10.14 3.56 0.08
CA ASP A 75 -10.14 4.45 1.24
C ASP A 75 -9.68 3.70 2.48
N ALA A 76 -8.86 4.34 3.30
CA ALA A 76 -8.29 3.72 4.50
C ALA A 76 -9.32 3.51 5.62
N MET A 77 -10.43 4.26 5.60
CA MET A 77 -11.54 4.10 6.54
C MET A 77 -12.61 3.13 6.01
N ASN A 78 -12.57 2.75 4.73
CA ASN A 78 -13.65 2.11 3.98
C ASN A 78 -14.93 2.97 3.96
N ASP A 79 -14.81 4.29 4.04
CA ASP A 79 -15.92 5.21 3.89
C ASP A 79 -16.21 5.43 2.39
N PRO A 80 -17.34 4.93 1.84
CA PRO A 80 -17.62 5.01 0.42
C PRO A 80 -17.76 6.46 -0.08
N ARG A 81 -18.08 7.42 0.79
CA ARG A 81 -18.14 8.84 0.44
C ARG A 81 -16.77 9.39 0.00
N ASN A 82 -15.67 8.82 0.52
CA ASN A 82 -14.31 9.18 0.13
C ASN A 82 -13.88 8.56 -1.21
N LEU A 83 -14.61 7.56 -1.71
CA LEU A 83 -14.35 6.89 -3.00
C LEU A 83 -15.10 7.56 -4.16
N GLU A 84 -16.27 8.14 -3.89
CA GLU A 84 -17.22 8.58 -4.88
C GLU A 84 -16.61 9.54 -5.90
N ARG A 85 -15.94 10.62 -5.45
CA ARG A 85 -15.34 11.60 -6.37
C ARG A 85 -14.25 11.01 -7.24
N ALA A 86 -13.38 10.19 -6.66
CA ALA A 86 -12.29 9.56 -7.41
C ALA A 86 -12.83 8.58 -8.47
N ILE A 87 -13.82 7.74 -8.13
CA ILE A 87 -14.47 6.83 -9.09
C ILE A 87 -15.10 7.64 -10.22
N GLN A 88 -15.84 8.71 -9.91
CA GLN A 88 -16.46 9.56 -10.92
C GLN A 88 -15.42 10.25 -11.81
N ALA A 89 -14.34 10.78 -11.23
CA ALA A 89 -13.26 11.40 -12.00
C ALA A 89 -12.61 10.41 -12.99
N VAL A 90 -12.37 9.16 -12.57
CA VAL A 90 -11.83 8.11 -13.44
C VAL A 90 -12.78 7.81 -14.59
N ARG A 91 -14.08 7.71 -14.31
CA ARG A 91 -15.12 7.48 -15.33
C ARG A 91 -15.20 8.63 -16.35
N ASN A 92 -15.09 9.86 -15.87
CA ASN A 92 -15.16 11.05 -16.72
C ASN A 92 -14.01 11.13 -17.75
N VAL A 93 -12.86 10.50 -17.45
CA VAL A 93 -11.70 10.43 -18.35
C VAL A 93 -11.59 9.10 -19.09
N GLU A 94 -12.65 8.29 -19.09
CA GLU A 94 -12.68 6.97 -19.73
C GLU A 94 -11.56 6.03 -19.21
N GLY A 95 -11.21 6.15 -17.92
CA GLY A 95 -10.36 5.22 -17.21
C GLY A 95 -11.16 4.05 -16.67
N HIS A 96 -10.48 2.96 -16.28
CA HIS A 96 -11.11 1.85 -15.58
C HIS A 96 -11.08 2.12 -14.07
N ALA A 97 -12.25 2.35 -13.47
CA ALA A 97 -12.40 2.57 -12.04
C ALA A 97 -12.56 1.22 -11.31
N GLN A 98 -11.50 0.77 -10.64
CA GLN A 98 -11.57 -0.40 -9.77
C GLN A 98 -11.81 0.06 -8.33
N GLY A 99 -13.07 -0.01 -7.88
CA GLY A 99 -13.43 0.29 -6.50
C GLY A 99 -12.90 -0.82 -5.56
N THR A 100 -12.48 -0.44 -4.35
CA THR A 100 -11.69 -1.37 -3.53
C THR A 100 -12.20 -1.43 -2.10
N ILE A 101 -12.34 -2.65 -1.58
CA ILE A 101 -12.52 -2.94 -0.16
C ILE A 101 -11.13 -3.06 0.48
N SER A 102 -10.81 -2.24 1.49
CA SER A 102 -9.64 -2.44 2.35
C SER A 102 -9.97 -3.54 3.36
N TYR A 103 -9.64 -4.80 3.00
CA TYR A 103 -10.02 -5.96 3.80
C TYR A 103 -9.26 -6.01 5.12
N THR A 104 -9.99 -6.35 6.18
CA THR A 104 -9.44 -6.57 7.51
C THR A 104 -10.35 -7.51 8.30
N VAL A 105 -9.93 -7.91 9.49
CA VAL A 105 -10.70 -8.74 10.42
C VAL A 105 -10.89 -8.00 11.75
N SER A 106 -12.10 -8.04 12.28
CA SER A 106 -12.45 -7.53 13.61
C SER A 106 -13.85 -8.01 14.00
N PRO A 107 -14.30 -7.80 15.25
CA PRO A 107 -15.67 -8.14 15.65
C PRO A 107 -16.79 -7.47 14.84
N VAL A 108 -16.49 -6.31 14.19
CA VAL A 108 -17.48 -5.55 13.42
C VAL A 108 -17.44 -5.82 11.90
N HIS A 109 -16.40 -6.48 11.42
CA HIS A 109 -16.26 -6.83 10.02
C HIS A 109 -16.77 -8.26 9.77
N THR A 110 -17.95 -8.36 9.19
CA THR A 110 -18.64 -9.62 8.85
C THR A 110 -18.67 -9.83 7.33
N LEU A 111 -19.00 -11.04 6.88
CA LEU A 111 -19.23 -11.29 5.45
C LEU A 111 -20.36 -10.40 4.90
N ASP A 112 -21.41 -10.16 5.69
CA ASP A 112 -22.53 -9.29 5.28
C ASP A 112 -22.03 -7.85 5.10
N SER A 113 -21.28 -7.31 6.05
CA SER A 113 -20.74 -5.95 5.95
C SER A 113 -19.82 -5.77 4.72
N TRP A 114 -19.05 -6.78 4.35
CA TRP A 114 -18.23 -6.75 3.15
C TRP A 114 -19.04 -6.78 1.86
N VAL A 115 -20.09 -7.58 1.82
CA VAL A 115 -21.01 -7.63 0.66
C VAL A 115 -21.76 -6.31 0.51
N ASP A 116 -22.25 -5.72 1.60
CA ASP A 116 -22.96 -4.43 1.56
C ASP A 116 -22.04 -3.28 1.11
N LEU A 117 -20.79 -3.24 1.60
CA LEU A 117 -19.79 -2.28 1.13
C LEU A 117 -19.49 -2.47 -0.35
N ALA A 118 -19.34 -3.72 -0.81
CA ALA A 118 -19.11 -4.04 -2.21
C ALA A 118 -20.25 -3.56 -3.12
N LYS A 119 -21.51 -3.77 -2.70
CA LYS A 119 -22.70 -3.29 -3.42
C LYS A 119 -22.74 -1.76 -3.48
N THR A 120 -22.38 -1.11 -2.39
CA THR A 120 -22.28 0.35 -2.33
C THR A 120 -21.23 0.86 -3.33
N ILE A 121 -20.03 0.29 -3.32
CA ILE A 121 -18.94 0.66 -4.25
C ILE A 121 -19.33 0.42 -5.70
N ALA A 122 -19.97 -0.71 -6.01
CA ALA A 122 -20.50 -0.98 -7.35
C ALA A 122 -21.55 0.06 -7.75
N GLY A 123 -22.42 0.47 -6.81
CA GLY A 123 -23.44 1.52 -7.00
C GLY A 123 -22.84 2.91 -7.28
N LEU A 124 -21.62 3.20 -6.84
CA LEU A 124 -20.90 4.43 -7.21
C LEU A 124 -20.41 4.44 -8.67
N GLY A 125 -20.58 3.34 -9.40
CA GLY A 125 -20.20 3.22 -10.82
C GLY A 125 -18.82 2.64 -11.05
N ALA A 126 -18.26 1.88 -10.11
CA ALA A 126 -17.02 1.15 -10.31
C ALA A 126 -17.16 0.12 -11.46
N ASP A 127 -16.13 0.00 -12.30
CA ASP A 127 -16.08 -0.97 -13.41
C ASP A 127 -15.68 -2.37 -12.94
N SER A 128 -14.98 -2.48 -11.83
CA SER A 128 -14.64 -3.73 -11.13
C SER A 128 -14.48 -3.48 -9.64
N LEU A 129 -14.54 -4.56 -8.84
CA LEU A 129 -14.30 -4.52 -7.39
C LEU A 129 -13.00 -5.23 -7.06
N ALA A 130 -12.14 -4.64 -6.20
CA ALA A 130 -11.00 -5.32 -5.62
C ALA A 130 -11.20 -5.62 -4.14
N ILE A 131 -10.86 -6.83 -3.72
CA ILE A 131 -10.65 -7.19 -2.32
C ILE A 131 -9.15 -6.99 -2.04
N LYS A 132 -8.78 -5.99 -1.24
CA LYS A 132 -7.40 -5.62 -0.96
C LYS A 132 -7.01 -6.03 0.45
N ASP A 133 -6.32 -7.16 0.55
CA ASP A 133 -5.82 -7.73 1.80
C ASP A 133 -4.32 -7.41 1.97
N MET A 134 -4.04 -6.27 2.59
CA MET A 134 -2.69 -5.74 2.77
C MET A 134 -1.84 -6.52 3.78
N ALA A 135 -2.47 -7.16 4.74
CA ALA A 135 -1.78 -7.88 5.80
C ALA A 135 -1.80 -9.41 5.61
N GLY A 136 -2.48 -9.93 4.58
CA GLY A 136 -2.60 -11.36 4.35
C GLY A 136 -3.48 -12.06 5.39
N LEU A 137 -4.59 -11.44 5.78
CA LEU A 137 -5.50 -11.92 6.84
C LEU A 137 -6.66 -12.76 6.30
N LEU A 138 -6.94 -12.65 4.99
CA LEU A 138 -8.04 -13.36 4.36
C LEU A 138 -7.71 -14.85 4.29
N THR A 139 -8.44 -15.65 5.09
CA THR A 139 -8.24 -17.10 5.11
C THR A 139 -8.84 -17.76 3.85
N PRO A 140 -8.34 -18.92 3.44
CA PRO A 140 -8.79 -19.59 2.22
C PRO A 140 -10.30 -19.85 2.18
N TYR A 141 -10.88 -20.33 3.26
CA TYR A 141 -12.33 -20.64 3.29
C TYR A 141 -13.19 -19.37 3.37
N THR A 142 -12.75 -18.36 4.11
CA THR A 142 -13.42 -17.04 4.10
C THR A 142 -13.38 -16.40 2.71
N ALA A 143 -12.26 -16.55 1.98
CA ALA A 143 -12.15 -16.09 0.60
C ALA A 143 -13.16 -16.81 -0.31
N PHE A 144 -13.29 -18.13 -0.18
CA PHE A 144 -14.28 -18.89 -0.93
C PHE A 144 -15.70 -18.38 -0.68
N ASP A 145 -16.08 -18.21 0.59
CA ASP A 145 -17.43 -17.76 0.96
C ASP A 145 -17.69 -16.31 0.49
N LEU A 146 -16.72 -15.41 0.72
CA LEU A 146 -16.84 -14.01 0.31
C LEU A 146 -16.96 -13.87 -1.21
N VAL A 147 -16.05 -14.50 -1.96
CA VAL A 147 -16.07 -14.45 -3.43
C VAL A 147 -17.34 -15.06 -4.00
N THR A 148 -17.77 -16.22 -3.47
CA THR A 148 -19.04 -16.85 -3.90
C THR A 148 -20.22 -15.88 -3.73
N ARG A 149 -20.32 -15.19 -2.61
CA ARG A 149 -21.38 -14.21 -2.36
C ARG A 149 -21.26 -12.99 -3.26
N LEU A 150 -20.06 -12.43 -3.42
CA LEU A 150 -19.83 -11.28 -4.29
C LEU A 150 -20.18 -11.59 -5.75
N LYS A 151 -19.77 -12.76 -6.25
CA LYS A 151 -20.10 -13.20 -7.63
C LYS A 151 -21.62 -13.40 -7.85
N LYS A 152 -22.37 -13.69 -6.80
CA LYS A 152 -23.83 -13.78 -6.85
C LYS A 152 -24.51 -12.42 -6.84
N GLU A 153 -23.98 -11.47 -6.08
CA GLU A 153 -24.60 -10.16 -5.82
C GLU A 153 -24.18 -9.07 -6.81
N LEU A 154 -22.97 -9.20 -7.43
CA LEU A 154 -22.39 -8.18 -8.31
C LEU A 154 -22.35 -8.65 -9.76
N SER A 155 -22.63 -7.72 -10.68
CA SER A 155 -22.48 -7.92 -12.12
C SER A 155 -21.10 -7.51 -12.66
N ILE A 156 -20.30 -6.82 -11.86
CA ILE A 156 -18.96 -6.37 -12.23
C ILE A 156 -17.90 -7.42 -11.85
N PRO A 157 -16.73 -7.46 -12.55
CA PRO A 157 -15.64 -8.36 -12.19
C PRO A 157 -15.13 -8.13 -10.76
N VAL A 158 -14.71 -9.22 -10.12
CA VAL A 158 -14.13 -9.22 -8.77
C VAL A 158 -12.66 -9.63 -8.84
N HIS A 159 -11.81 -8.84 -8.19
CA HIS A 159 -10.35 -8.98 -8.18
C HIS A 159 -9.86 -9.24 -6.75
N LEU A 160 -8.88 -10.13 -6.58
CA LEU A 160 -8.24 -10.39 -5.30
C LEU A 160 -6.79 -9.91 -5.30
N HIS A 161 -6.48 -9.00 -4.37
CA HIS A 161 -5.14 -8.53 -4.03
C HIS A 161 -4.81 -8.99 -2.61
N CYS A 162 -3.97 -10.00 -2.46
CA CYS A 162 -3.69 -10.64 -1.18
C CYS A 162 -2.18 -10.77 -0.96
N HIS A 163 -1.68 -10.13 0.12
CA HIS A 163 -0.26 -10.21 0.48
C HIS A 163 0.11 -11.55 1.11
N ALA A 164 1.37 -11.96 0.94
CA ALA A 164 1.87 -13.27 1.34
C ALA A 164 2.53 -13.30 2.74
N THR A 165 2.52 -12.20 3.47
CA THR A 165 3.27 -12.03 4.72
C THR A 165 2.94 -13.09 5.78
N THR A 166 1.68 -13.53 5.86
CA THR A 166 1.21 -14.58 6.79
C THR A 166 1.38 -16.01 6.28
N GLY A 167 1.73 -16.18 4.99
CA GLY A 167 1.82 -17.48 4.34
C GLY A 167 0.50 -18.01 3.76
N LEU A 168 -0.63 -17.32 3.94
CA LEU A 168 -1.96 -17.81 3.50
C LEU A 168 -2.25 -17.53 2.02
N SER A 169 -1.62 -16.53 1.42
CA SER A 169 -1.99 -15.93 0.13
C SER A 169 -2.23 -16.96 -0.99
N THR A 170 -1.31 -17.91 -1.22
CA THR A 170 -1.43 -18.86 -2.32
C THR A 170 -2.66 -19.78 -2.14
N SER A 171 -2.90 -20.26 -0.93
CA SER A 171 -4.09 -21.08 -0.62
C SER A 171 -5.38 -20.24 -0.73
N THR A 172 -5.32 -18.98 -0.33
CA THR A 172 -6.43 -18.02 -0.44
C THR A 172 -6.78 -17.75 -1.89
N ILE A 173 -5.77 -17.53 -2.75
CA ILE A 173 -5.95 -17.37 -4.21
C ILE A 173 -6.61 -18.61 -4.80
N LEU A 174 -6.12 -19.82 -4.48
CA LEU A 174 -6.68 -21.05 -5.03
C LEU A 174 -8.16 -21.19 -4.64
N LYS A 175 -8.53 -20.93 -3.40
CA LYS A 175 -9.93 -20.98 -2.95
C LYS A 175 -10.79 -19.88 -3.57
N ALA A 176 -10.26 -18.69 -3.80
CA ALA A 176 -10.96 -17.64 -4.55
C ALA A 176 -11.20 -18.03 -6.01
N VAL A 177 -10.23 -18.70 -6.65
CA VAL A 177 -10.37 -19.23 -8.03
C VAL A 177 -11.46 -20.30 -8.11
N GLU A 178 -11.52 -21.22 -7.15
CA GLU A 178 -12.60 -22.21 -7.05
C GLU A 178 -13.97 -21.55 -6.87
N ALA A 179 -14.05 -20.43 -6.15
CA ALA A 179 -15.28 -19.65 -5.95
C ALA A 179 -15.66 -18.77 -7.15
N GLY A 180 -14.84 -18.70 -8.19
CA GLY A 180 -15.13 -17.96 -9.43
C GLY A 180 -14.61 -16.53 -9.48
N ILE A 181 -13.53 -16.18 -8.75
CA ILE A 181 -12.87 -14.87 -8.87
C ILE A 181 -12.47 -14.60 -10.32
N ASP A 182 -12.54 -13.35 -10.77
CA ASP A 182 -12.20 -13.00 -12.15
C ASP A 182 -10.70 -12.73 -12.33
N ASN A 183 -10.06 -12.06 -11.37
CA ASN A 183 -8.64 -11.71 -11.42
C ASN A 183 -7.97 -11.88 -10.06
N VAL A 184 -6.68 -12.18 -10.07
CA VAL A 184 -5.83 -12.26 -8.87
C VAL A 184 -4.51 -11.52 -9.11
N ASP A 185 -3.99 -10.87 -8.07
CA ASP A 185 -2.66 -10.27 -8.11
C ASP A 185 -1.60 -11.28 -7.68
N THR A 186 -0.50 -11.29 -8.40
CA THR A 186 0.69 -12.10 -8.15
C THR A 186 1.95 -11.26 -8.39
N SER A 187 3.10 -11.75 -7.98
CA SER A 187 4.40 -11.15 -8.30
C SER A 187 5.29 -12.17 -8.97
N ILE A 188 6.14 -11.73 -9.91
CA ILE A 188 7.18 -12.59 -10.47
C ILE A 188 8.00 -13.22 -9.33
N SER A 189 8.35 -14.52 -9.41
CA SER A 189 8.86 -15.29 -8.25
C SER A 189 10.07 -14.66 -7.57
N SER A 190 10.96 -14.06 -8.32
CA SER A 190 12.14 -13.37 -7.79
C SER A 190 11.83 -12.14 -6.93
N MET A 191 10.60 -11.57 -7.05
CA MET A 191 10.10 -10.42 -6.29
C MET A 191 8.90 -10.77 -5.41
N SER A 192 8.55 -12.06 -5.28
CA SER A 192 7.37 -12.55 -4.59
C SER A 192 7.59 -12.83 -3.10
N MET A 193 6.53 -13.26 -2.43
CA MET A 193 6.48 -13.68 -1.03
C MET A 193 6.88 -12.58 -0.04
N THR A 194 7.14 -12.92 1.19
CA THR A 194 7.49 -12.01 2.27
C THR A 194 6.45 -10.88 2.43
N TYR A 195 6.77 -9.68 1.99
CA TYR A 195 5.84 -8.52 2.00
C TYR A 195 5.06 -8.37 0.69
N GLY A 196 5.39 -9.14 -0.34
CA GLY A 196 4.77 -9.10 -1.66
C GLY A 196 3.59 -10.07 -1.78
N HIS A 197 3.43 -10.61 -2.97
CA HIS A 197 2.34 -11.52 -3.34
C HIS A 197 2.85 -12.94 -3.58
N SER A 198 1.91 -13.87 -3.84
CA SER A 198 2.23 -15.22 -4.29
C SER A 198 2.98 -15.19 -5.62
N PRO A 199 3.89 -16.16 -5.88
CA PRO A 199 4.63 -16.23 -7.13
C PRO A 199 3.72 -16.45 -8.34
N THR A 200 3.87 -15.64 -9.36
CA THR A 200 3.08 -15.72 -10.61
C THR A 200 3.23 -17.10 -11.23
N GLU A 201 4.44 -17.59 -11.39
CA GLU A 201 4.77 -18.86 -12.02
C GLU A 201 4.11 -20.03 -11.28
N SER A 202 4.10 -19.99 -9.93
CA SER A 202 3.45 -21.02 -9.14
C SER A 202 1.94 -21.02 -9.32
N VAL A 203 1.30 -19.84 -9.34
CA VAL A 203 -0.14 -19.73 -9.55
C VAL A 203 -0.53 -20.17 -10.97
N VAL A 204 0.24 -19.78 -11.98
CA VAL A 204 0.06 -20.22 -13.37
C VAL A 204 0.16 -21.75 -13.47
N ALA A 205 1.19 -22.34 -12.85
CA ALA A 205 1.38 -23.80 -12.86
C ALA A 205 0.24 -24.56 -12.15
N MET A 206 -0.30 -24.00 -11.04
CA MET A 206 -1.44 -24.60 -10.31
C MET A 206 -2.73 -24.60 -11.14
N LEU A 207 -2.91 -23.62 -12.02
CA LEU A 207 -4.12 -23.47 -12.83
C LEU A 207 -4.00 -24.09 -14.23
N LYS A 208 -2.80 -24.52 -14.62
CA LYS A 208 -2.54 -25.14 -15.91
C LYS A 208 -3.42 -26.39 -16.12
N ASP A 209 -3.93 -26.54 -17.32
CA ASP A 209 -4.80 -27.67 -17.73
C ASP A 209 -6.13 -27.76 -16.94
N THR A 210 -6.50 -26.70 -16.22
CA THR A 210 -7.81 -26.56 -15.55
C THR A 210 -8.75 -25.68 -16.36
N GLY A 211 -10.04 -25.65 -16.02
CA GLY A 211 -10.99 -24.67 -16.58
C GLY A 211 -10.68 -23.21 -16.27
N ARG A 212 -9.63 -22.94 -15.50
CA ARG A 212 -9.14 -21.61 -15.09
C ARG A 212 -7.69 -21.36 -15.53
N ASP A 213 -7.23 -22.11 -16.53
CA ASP A 213 -5.90 -21.92 -17.13
C ASP A 213 -5.75 -20.47 -17.61
N THR A 214 -4.63 -19.86 -17.27
CA THR A 214 -4.36 -18.45 -17.57
C THR A 214 -3.89 -18.23 -19.01
N GLY A 215 -3.40 -19.28 -19.67
CA GLY A 215 -2.77 -19.20 -20.99
C GLY A 215 -1.42 -18.49 -21.00
N LEU A 216 -0.84 -18.15 -19.83
CA LEU A 216 0.48 -17.54 -19.74
C LEU A 216 1.58 -18.56 -19.98
N ASP A 217 2.62 -18.14 -20.72
CA ASP A 217 3.80 -18.94 -21.01
C ASP A 217 4.73 -19.00 -19.80
N LEU A 218 4.88 -20.19 -19.21
CA LEU A 218 5.67 -20.39 -18.00
C LEU A 218 7.18 -20.22 -18.24
N GLU A 219 7.69 -20.58 -19.44
CA GLU A 219 9.10 -20.41 -19.78
C GLU A 219 9.45 -18.92 -19.90
N LEU A 220 8.58 -18.14 -20.55
CA LEU A 220 8.74 -16.68 -20.63
C LEU A 220 8.66 -16.01 -19.24
N LEU A 221 7.78 -16.49 -18.38
CA LEU A 221 7.70 -15.98 -17.00
C LEU A 221 8.99 -16.27 -16.22
N GLU A 222 9.60 -17.46 -16.40
CA GLU A 222 10.88 -17.80 -15.76
C GLU A 222 12.05 -16.97 -16.31
N ASP A 223 12.06 -16.65 -17.62
CA ASP A 223 13.04 -15.72 -18.19
C ASP A 223 12.94 -14.33 -17.55
N ILE A 224 11.72 -13.81 -17.36
CA ILE A 224 11.46 -12.55 -16.66
C ILE A 224 11.93 -12.65 -15.20
N ALA A 225 11.62 -13.76 -14.52
CA ALA A 225 12.05 -14.00 -13.15
C ALA A 225 13.59 -14.04 -13.04
N GLY A 226 14.27 -14.64 -14.03
CA GLY A 226 15.71 -14.66 -14.15
C GLY A 226 16.31 -13.25 -14.18
N TYR A 227 15.77 -12.37 -15.00
CA TYR A 227 16.18 -10.97 -15.07
C TYR A 227 15.99 -10.25 -13.72
N PHE A 228 14.81 -10.33 -13.14
CA PHE A 228 14.52 -9.65 -11.87
C PHE A 228 15.25 -10.26 -10.66
N ARG A 229 15.72 -11.50 -10.73
CA ARG A 229 16.59 -12.12 -9.72
C ARG A 229 17.92 -11.36 -9.60
N GLU A 230 18.47 -10.91 -10.72
CA GLU A 230 19.67 -10.07 -10.72
C GLU A 230 19.37 -8.62 -10.30
N VAL A 231 18.24 -8.06 -10.74
CA VAL A 231 17.80 -6.73 -10.31
C VAL A 231 17.64 -6.67 -8.79
N ARG A 232 17.01 -7.67 -8.17
CA ARG A 232 16.78 -7.71 -6.72
C ARG A 232 18.06 -7.62 -5.90
N LYS A 233 19.17 -8.19 -6.38
CA LYS A 233 20.46 -8.12 -5.68
C LYS A 233 20.93 -6.68 -5.44
N LYS A 234 20.61 -5.76 -6.35
CA LYS A 234 20.94 -4.33 -6.22
C LYS A 234 20.22 -3.66 -5.04
N TYR A 235 19.07 -4.19 -4.65
CA TYR A 235 18.20 -3.64 -3.61
C TYR A 235 18.30 -4.38 -2.28
N ALA A 236 19.21 -5.33 -2.13
CA ALA A 236 19.35 -6.16 -0.93
C ALA A 236 19.52 -5.34 0.37
N ALA A 237 20.19 -4.18 0.28
CA ALA A 237 20.41 -3.28 1.41
C ALA A 237 19.10 -2.63 1.93
N PHE A 238 18.06 -2.58 1.11
CA PHE A 238 16.75 -1.99 1.44
C PHE A 238 15.71 -3.03 1.89
N GLU A 239 16.06 -4.33 1.85
CA GLU A 239 15.17 -5.37 2.32
C GLU A 239 15.09 -5.38 3.85
N GLY A 240 13.87 -5.56 4.40
CA GLY A 240 13.68 -5.75 5.83
C GLY A 240 14.30 -7.05 6.35
N SER A 241 14.21 -7.26 7.67
CA SER A 241 14.78 -8.44 8.33
C SER A 241 13.99 -9.72 8.08
N LEU A 242 12.71 -9.62 7.71
CA LEU A 242 11.85 -10.78 7.49
C LEU A 242 12.38 -11.67 6.36
N ARG A 243 12.47 -12.96 6.66
CA ARG A 243 12.75 -14.03 5.68
C ARG A 243 11.59 -15.04 5.76
N GLY A 244 10.88 -15.24 4.63
CA GLY A 244 9.72 -16.13 4.59
C GLY A 244 8.43 -15.46 5.08
N ILE A 245 7.80 -15.99 6.11
CA ILE A 245 6.50 -15.53 6.64
C ILE A 245 6.63 -15.05 8.09
N ASP A 246 5.67 -14.21 8.54
CA ASP A 246 5.53 -13.79 9.92
C ASP A 246 4.10 -14.04 10.41
N SER A 247 3.91 -15.09 11.19
CA SER A 247 2.60 -15.47 11.72
C SER A 247 2.08 -14.54 12.82
N ARG A 248 2.93 -13.70 13.43
CA ARG A 248 2.50 -12.67 14.42
C ARG A 248 1.50 -11.70 13.79
N ILE A 249 1.57 -11.52 12.47
CA ILE A 249 0.65 -10.65 11.72
C ILE A 249 -0.81 -11.14 11.81
N LEU A 250 -1.04 -12.44 11.97
CA LEU A 250 -2.39 -12.97 12.16
C LEU A 250 -3.07 -12.44 13.45
N ILE A 251 -2.28 -11.98 14.41
CA ILE A 251 -2.74 -11.40 15.68
C ILE A 251 -2.63 -9.87 15.62
N ALA A 252 -1.46 -9.33 15.31
CA ALA A 252 -1.19 -7.89 15.27
C ALA A 252 -1.87 -7.19 14.08
N GLN A 253 -2.19 -7.92 13.01
CA GLN A 253 -2.90 -7.46 11.80
C GLN A 253 -2.19 -6.31 11.06
N VAL A 254 -0.88 -6.25 11.17
CA VAL A 254 -0.01 -5.18 10.66
C VAL A 254 0.47 -5.51 9.25
N PRO A 255 0.31 -4.62 8.25
CA PRO A 255 0.91 -4.83 6.94
C PRO A 255 2.44 -4.95 7.01
N GLY A 256 3.02 -5.82 6.17
CA GLY A 256 4.46 -6.12 6.20
C GLY A 256 5.36 -4.90 6.03
N GLY A 257 5.00 -3.96 5.15
CA GLY A 257 5.75 -2.71 4.98
C GLY A 257 5.76 -1.83 6.23
N MET A 258 4.66 -1.81 6.99
CA MET A 258 4.59 -1.12 8.26
C MET A 258 5.50 -1.78 9.31
N LEU A 259 5.54 -3.11 9.37
CA LEU A 259 6.42 -3.85 10.28
C LEU A 259 7.89 -3.47 10.05
N THR A 260 8.34 -3.45 8.80
CA THR A 260 9.72 -3.07 8.45
C THR A 260 10.04 -1.64 8.89
N ASN A 261 9.13 -0.70 8.65
CA ASN A 261 9.31 0.68 9.06
C ASN A 261 9.41 0.82 10.58
N MET A 262 8.57 0.11 11.34
CA MET A 262 8.61 0.11 12.81
C MET A 262 9.91 -0.50 13.34
N GLU A 263 10.37 -1.63 12.78
CA GLU A 263 11.67 -2.21 13.14
C GLU A 263 12.81 -1.20 12.96
N GLY A 264 12.83 -0.50 11.82
CA GLY A 264 13.81 0.54 11.53
C GLY A 264 13.76 1.68 12.56
N GLN A 265 12.59 2.25 12.78
CA GLN A 265 12.40 3.35 13.73
C GLN A 265 12.78 2.98 15.16
N LEU A 266 12.37 1.79 15.64
CA LEU A 266 12.71 1.32 16.98
C LEU A 266 14.22 1.06 17.12
N LYS A 267 14.88 0.52 16.10
CA LYS A 267 16.35 0.34 16.09
C LYS A 267 17.09 1.67 16.15
N GLU A 268 16.67 2.66 15.35
CA GLU A 268 17.24 4.01 15.37
C GLU A 268 17.11 4.69 16.73
N GLN A 269 16.04 4.40 17.47
CA GLN A 269 15.79 4.92 18.82
C GLN A 269 16.43 4.06 19.93
N GLY A 270 17.17 2.99 19.58
CA GLY A 270 17.78 2.08 20.55
C GLY A 270 16.76 1.23 21.33
N ALA A 271 15.55 1.05 20.81
CA ALA A 271 14.41 0.37 21.43
C ALA A 271 13.92 -0.85 20.63
N GLY A 272 14.82 -1.51 19.92
CA GLY A 272 14.46 -2.68 19.09
C GLY A 272 13.85 -3.85 19.87
N ASP A 273 14.14 -3.95 21.16
CA ASP A 273 13.56 -4.92 22.11
C ASP A 273 12.07 -4.66 22.40
N LYS A 274 11.54 -3.49 22.05
CA LYS A 274 10.14 -3.09 22.28
C LYS A 274 9.19 -3.49 21.15
N LEU A 275 9.67 -4.12 20.10
CA LEU A 275 8.84 -4.44 18.93
C LEU A 275 7.61 -5.28 19.29
N ASP A 276 7.77 -6.31 20.11
CA ASP A 276 6.66 -7.18 20.51
C ASP A 276 5.63 -6.43 21.39
N ASP A 277 6.09 -5.53 22.28
CA ASP A 277 5.20 -4.65 23.06
C ASP A 277 4.36 -3.75 22.14
N VAL A 278 4.98 -3.19 21.09
CA VAL A 278 4.30 -2.36 20.10
C VAL A 278 3.30 -3.18 19.29
N LEU A 279 3.67 -4.38 18.85
CA LEU A 279 2.77 -5.28 18.13
C LEU A 279 1.54 -5.67 18.95
N ASN A 280 1.70 -5.83 20.27
CA ASN A 280 0.59 -6.10 21.19
C ASN A 280 -0.28 -4.84 21.45
N GLU A 281 0.27 -3.65 21.36
CA GLU A 281 -0.48 -2.38 21.54
C GLU A 281 -1.30 -1.98 20.30
N ILE A 282 -0.87 -2.35 19.09
CA ILE A 282 -1.55 -1.99 17.83
C ILE A 282 -3.03 -2.41 17.79
N PRO A 283 -3.41 -3.66 18.11
CA PRO A 283 -4.82 -4.05 18.13
C PRO A 283 -5.67 -3.21 19.08
N ARG A 284 -5.11 -2.81 20.24
CA ARG A 284 -5.79 -1.98 21.25
C ARG A 284 -6.00 -0.55 20.78
N VAL A 285 -4.99 0.07 20.15
CA VAL A 285 -5.13 1.39 19.53
C VAL A 285 -6.14 1.33 18.39
N ARG A 286 -6.12 0.28 17.58
CA ARG A 286 -7.07 0.07 16.50
C ARG A 286 -8.51 -0.07 17.00
N GLU A 287 -8.74 -0.77 18.11
CA GLU A 287 -10.05 -0.87 18.76
C GLU A 287 -10.54 0.51 19.21
N ASP A 288 -9.71 1.29 19.92
CA ASP A 288 -10.03 2.65 20.34
C ASP A 288 -10.37 3.58 19.16
N LEU A 289 -9.82 3.30 17.99
CA LEU A 289 -10.07 4.03 16.74
C LEU A 289 -11.16 3.39 15.86
N GLY A 290 -12.08 2.61 16.44
CA GLY A 290 -13.26 2.08 15.74
C GLY A 290 -12.95 0.98 14.74
N PHE A 291 -11.93 0.16 14.99
CA PHE A 291 -11.53 -0.99 14.18
C PHE A 291 -11.18 -0.65 12.72
N ILE A 292 -10.61 0.52 12.48
CA ILE A 292 -10.20 0.96 11.14
C ILE A 292 -9.25 -0.06 10.49
N PRO A 293 -9.32 -0.26 9.15
CA PRO A 293 -8.34 -1.08 8.44
C PRO A 293 -6.92 -0.53 8.59
N LEU A 294 -5.93 -1.42 8.59
CA LEU A 294 -4.52 -1.04 8.63
C LEU A 294 -3.95 -1.01 7.20
N VAL A 295 -4.24 0.07 6.50
CA VAL A 295 -3.69 0.42 5.17
C VAL A 295 -3.15 1.85 5.24
N THR A 296 -2.35 2.29 4.27
CA THR A 296 -1.85 3.68 4.29
C THR A 296 -3.01 4.67 4.07
N PRO A 297 -3.20 5.73 4.91
CA PRO A 297 -2.32 6.17 5.99
C PRO A 297 -2.63 5.58 7.38
N THR A 298 -3.78 4.95 7.60
CA THR A 298 -4.23 4.50 8.93
C THR A 298 -3.26 3.54 9.62
N SER A 299 -2.58 2.67 8.86
CA SER A 299 -1.55 1.80 9.42
C SER A 299 -0.43 2.58 10.11
N GLN A 300 0.06 3.64 9.47
CA GLN A 300 1.11 4.49 10.04
C GLN A 300 0.62 5.29 11.24
N ILE A 301 -0.62 5.79 11.18
CA ILE A 301 -1.25 6.52 12.28
C ILE A 301 -1.35 5.65 13.53
N VAL A 302 -1.91 4.44 13.38
CA VAL A 302 -2.05 3.47 14.47
C VAL A 302 -0.69 3.02 14.99
N GLY A 303 0.26 2.72 14.10
CA GLY A 303 1.61 2.30 14.47
C GLY A 303 2.37 3.36 15.25
N THR A 304 2.37 4.60 14.76
CA THR A 304 3.02 5.71 15.46
C THR A 304 2.42 5.91 16.85
N GLN A 305 1.09 5.85 17.00
CA GLN A 305 0.47 5.98 18.32
C GLN A 305 0.81 4.80 19.24
N ALA A 306 0.87 3.58 18.72
CA ALA A 306 1.27 2.40 19.49
C ALA A 306 2.71 2.53 20.00
N VAL A 307 3.64 2.95 19.14
CA VAL A 307 5.03 3.23 19.53
C VAL A 307 5.07 4.30 20.63
N MET A 308 4.34 5.41 20.47
CA MET A 308 4.28 6.47 21.50
C MET A 308 3.74 5.94 22.83
N ASN A 309 2.67 5.15 22.83
CA ASN A 309 2.10 4.57 24.04
C ASN A 309 3.12 3.70 24.79
N VAL A 310 3.83 2.83 24.06
CA VAL A 310 4.85 1.92 24.63
C VAL A 310 6.06 2.71 25.14
N MET A 311 6.58 3.65 24.36
CA MET A 311 7.77 4.41 24.73
C MET A 311 7.53 5.34 25.92
N MET A 312 6.33 5.88 26.07
CA MET A 312 5.96 6.73 27.21
C MET A 312 5.51 5.95 28.45
N GLY A 313 5.31 4.63 28.34
CA GLY A 313 4.84 3.76 29.42
C GLY A 313 3.40 4.02 29.86
N GLU A 314 2.67 4.86 29.16
CA GLU A 314 1.27 5.24 29.46
C GLU A 314 0.51 5.48 28.15
N ARG A 315 -0.63 4.80 28.00
CA ARG A 315 -1.49 4.93 26.80
C ARG A 315 -2.05 6.34 26.68
N TYR A 316 -1.89 6.92 25.49
CA TYR A 316 -2.41 8.24 25.15
C TYR A 316 -1.95 9.37 26.11
N LYS A 317 -0.80 9.21 26.76
CA LYS A 317 -0.14 10.33 27.47
C LYS A 317 0.12 11.49 26.52
N SER A 318 0.48 11.17 25.28
CA SER A 318 0.48 12.07 24.13
C SER A 318 -0.34 11.44 23.00
N ILE A 319 -1.11 12.27 22.31
CA ILE A 319 -1.93 11.86 21.15
C ILE A 319 -1.34 12.51 19.91
N SER A 320 -0.98 11.71 18.91
CA SER A 320 -0.45 12.25 17.64
C SER A 320 -1.48 13.14 16.95
N LYS A 321 -1.00 14.06 16.12
CA LYS A 321 -1.89 14.97 15.36
C LYS A 321 -2.83 14.21 14.44
N GLU A 322 -2.33 13.13 13.85
CA GLU A 322 -3.08 12.27 12.94
C GLU A 322 -4.19 11.50 13.67
N VAL A 323 -3.93 10.99 14.88
CA VAL A 323 -4.96 10.37 15.74
C VAL A 323 -6.00 11.41 16.16
N GLN A 324 -5.59 12.63 16.48
CA GLN A 324 -6.52 13.72 16.78
C GLN A 324 -7.41 14.02 15.56
N ALA A 325 -6.84 14.09 14.35
CA ALA A 325 -7.57 14.31 13.12
C ALA A 325 -8.57 13.18 12.83
N LEU A 326 -8.19 11.89 13.06
CA LEU A 326 -9.11 10.76 12.98
C LEU A 326 -10.31 10.92 13.92
N LEU A 327 -10.04 11.22 15.20
CA LEU A 327 -11.09 11.37 16.22
C LEU A 327 -11.99 12.59 15.98
N LYS A 328 -11.51 13.60 15.27
CA LYS A 328 -12.30 14.75 14.80
C LYS A 328 -13.14 14.43 13.56
N GLY A 329 -12.96 13.26 12.94
CA GLY A 329 -13.67 12.86 11.72
C GLY A 329 -13.09 13.41 10.42
N GLU A 330 -11.86 13.94 10.43
CA GLU A 330 -11.19 14.52 9.25
C GLU A 330 -10.82 13.48 8.18
N TYR A 331 -10.84 12.18 8.53
CA TYR A 331 -10.59 11.07 7.59
C TYR A 331 -11.88 10.37 7.12
N GLY A 332 -13.04 10.75 7.64
CA GLY A 332 -14.32 10.09 7.36
C GLY A 332 -14.84 9.21 8.50
N ALA A 333 -15.85 8.41 8.21
CA ALA A 333 -16.49 7.54 9.19
C ALA A 333 -15.68 6.26 9.42
N ALA A 334 -15.46 5.91 10.69
CA ALA A 334 -14.88 4.62 11.07
C ALA A 334 -15.94 3.50 11.00
N PRO A 335 -15.51 2.22 10.87
CA PRO A 335 -16.41 1.07 10.88
C PRO A 335 -17.25 0.90 12.16
N ALA A 336 -16.72 1.39 13.29
CA ALA A 336 -17.38 1.40 14.59
C ALA A 336 -17.12 2.72 15.34
N PRO A 337 -17.90 3.04 16.40
CA PRO A 337 -17.65 4.23 17.21
C PRO A 337 -16.23 4.26 17.77
N PHE A 338 -15.63 5.44 17.78
CA PHE A 338 -14.37 5.69 18.50
C PHE A 338 -14.53 5.52 20.00
N ASN A 339 -13.42 5.31 20.72
CA ASN A 339 -13.40 5.38 22.17
C ASN A 339 -13.90 6.76 22.62
N ALA A 340 -15.05 6.79 23.32
CA ALA A 340 -15.78 8.01 23.64
C ALA A 340 -14.99 8.96 24.54
N GLU A 341 -14.22 8.44 25.51
CA GLU A 341 -13.41 9.26 26.40
C GLU A 341 -12.24 9.90 25.65
N LEU A 342 -11.59 9.12 24.77
CA LEU A 342 -10.50 9.61 23.95
C LEU A 342 -10.99 10.68 22.96
N GLN A 343 -12.13 10.43 22.30
CA GLN A 343 -12.73 11.39 21.38
C GLN A 343 -13.13 12.69 22.09
N LYS A 344 -13.80 12.59 23.23
CA LYS A 344 -14.17 13.76 24.06
C LYS A 344 -12.96 14.61 24.45
N ARG A 345 -11.86 13.95 24.83
CA ARG A 345 -10.60 14.62 25.18
C ARG A 345 -10.03 15.43 24.01
N VAL A 346 -10.12 14.90 22.79
CA VAL A 346 -9.57 15.53 21.57
C VAL A 346 -10.49 16.65 21.06
N LEU A 347 -11.80 16.48 21.20
CA LEU A 347 -12.79 17.47 20.74
C LEU A 347 -12.88 18.71 21.64
N GLU A 348 -12.45 18.62 22.90
CA GLU A 348 -12.46 19.75 23.86
C GLU A 348 -13.81 20.50 23.94
N GLY A 349 -14.90 19.76 23.74
CA GLY A 349 -16.27 20.30 23.71
C GLY A 349 -16.77 20.72 22.32
N GLY A 350 -15.97 20.53 21.27
CA GLY A 350 -16.43 20.66 19.88
C GLY A 350 -17.19 19.42 19.38
N GLU A 351 -17.73 19.52 18.17
CA GLU A 351 -18.41 18.41 17.49
C GLU A 351 -17.51 17.81 16.40
N PRO A 352 -17.58 16.47 16.19
CA PRO A 352 -16.83 15.84 15.11
C PRO A 352 -17.43 16.13 13.74
N ILE A 353 -16.62 16.06 12.69
CA ILE A 353 -17.07 16.11 11.30
C ILE A 353 -17.85 14.82 11.01
N THR A 354 -19.11 14.97 10.57
CA THR A 354 -19.99 13.84 10.22
C THR A 354 -20.34 13.77 8.73
N CYS A 355 -20.14 14.89 7.99
CA CYS A 355 -20.26 14.91 6.53
C CYS A 355 -19.04 14.26 5.87
N ARG A 356 -19.02 14.18 4.53
CA ARG A 356 -17.81 13.85 3.78
C ARG A 356 -16.75 14.93 4.07
N PRO A 357 -15.57 14.58 4.57
CA PRO A 357 -14.60 15.60 5.00
C PRO A 357 -14.21 16.60 3.89
N ALA A 358 -14.14 16.14 2.65
CA ALA A 358 -13.81 16.98 1.51
C ALA A 358 -14.86 18.06 1.20
N ASP A 359 -16.12 17.94 1.68
CA ASP A 359 -17.13 18.99 1.52
C ASP A 359 -16.79 20.28 2.28
N ASN A 360 -15.88 20.20 3.25
CA ASN A 360 -15.35 21.35 3.98
C ASN A 360 -14.17 22.03 3.28
N LEU A 361 -13.72 21.50 2.13
CA LEU A 361 -12.59 22.04 1.37
C LEU A 361 -13.09 22.92 0.22
N SER A 362 -12.52 24.11 0.10
CA SER A 362 -12.71 24.94 -1.09
C SER A 362 -11.78 24.47 -2.23
N PRO A 363 -12.08 24.77 -3.50
CA PRO A 363 -11.18 24.48 -4.61
C PRO A 363 -9.76 24.98 -4.38
N GLU A 364 -8.77 24.13 -4.65
CA GLU A 364 -7.37 24.39 -4.29
C GLU A 364 -6.44 24.58 -5.51
N MET A 365 -6.79 24.11 -6.71
CA MET A 365 -5.86 24.08 -7.86
C MET A 365 -5.28 25.42 -8.23
N GLU A 366 -6.10 26.48 -8.29
CA GLU A 366 -5.63 27.83 -8.63
C GLU A 366 -4.67 28.37 -7.58
N LYS A 367 -5.00 28.17 -6.28
CA LYS A 367 -4.15 28.58 -5.17
C LYS A 367 -2.82 27.85 -5.18
N LEU A 368 -2.83 26.51 -5.37
CA LEU A 368 -1.62 25.69 -5.44
C LEU A 368 -0.72 26.08 -6.61
N ALA A 369 -1.31 26.39 -7.77
CA ALA A 369 -0.57 26.86 -8.92
C ALA A 369 0.08 28.23 -8.67
N ALA A 370 -0.63 29.17 -8.02
CA ALA A 370 -0.09 30.48 -7.67
C ALA A 370 1.05 30.35 -6.63
N GLU A 371 0.85 29.55 -5.58
CA GLU A 371 1.87 29.29 -4.56
C GLU A 371 3.15 28.68 -5.15
N LEU A 372 3.00 27.69 -6.06
CA LEU A 372 4.16 27.08 -6.72
C LEU A 372 4.91 28.11 -7.58
N LYS A 373 4.20 28.93 -8.36
CA LYS A 373 4.82 29.98 -9.20
C LYS A 373 5.61 31.00 -8.37
N GLU A 374 5.06 31.44 -7.25
CA GLU A 374 5.74 32.33 -6.33
C GLU A 374 7.03 31.71 -5.78
N LYS A 375 6.96 30.46 -5.28
CA LYS A 375 8.12 29.74 -4.75
C LYS A 375 9.15 29.45 -5.83
N ALA A 376 8.70 29.04 -7.01
CA ALA A 376 9.58 28.78 -8.14
C ALA A 376 10.34 30.03 -8.59
N SER A 377 9.66 31.19 -8.62
CA SER A 377 10.29 32.47 -8.92
C SER A 377 11.30 32.89 -7.86
N ALA A 378 10.98 32.71 -6.57
CA ALA A 378 11.87 33.05 -5.47
C ALA A 378 13.14 32.19 -5.42
N ASP A 379 13.00 30.89 -5.73
CA ASP A 379 14.09 29.91 -5.62
C ASP A 379 14.78 29.62 -6.97
N GLY A 380 14.39 30.28 -8.06
CA GLY A 380 14.96 30.06 -9.40
C GLY A 380 14.65 28.66 -9.96
N ILE A 381 13.50 28.09 -9.60
CA ILE A 381 13.07 26.76 -10.06
C ILE A 381 12.48 26.88 -11.46
N ARG A 382 12.97 26.10 -12.40
CA ARG A 382 12.38 25.96 -13.73
C ARG A 382 11.23 24.95 -13.69
N LEU A 383 10.01 25.43 -13.92
CA LEU A 383 8.82 24.60 -14.07
C LEU A 383 8.72 24.02 -15.50
N ALA A 384 8.01 22.91 -15.63
CA ALA A 384 7.67 22.35 -16.92
C ALA A 384 6.81 23.31 -17.74
N GLU A 385 6.95 23.25 -19.06
CA GLU A 385 6.27 24.18 -19.97
C GLU A 385 4.95 23.62 -20.50
N GLY A 386 4.01 24.52 -20.79
CA GLY A 386 2.75 24.20 -21.45
C GLY A 386 1.87 23.25 -20.64
N LYS A 387 1.35 22.21 -21.28
CA LYS A 387 0.42 21.26 -20.64
C LYS A 387 1.03 20.43 -19.52
N ARG A 388 2.35 20.44 -19.34
CA ARG A 388 3.05 19.70 -18.27
C ARG A 388 3.26 20.54 -17.00
N GLU A 389 3.05 21.86 -17.04
CA GLU A 389 3.16 22.72 -15.87
C GLU A 389 2.25 22.23 -14.72
N VAL A 390 1.06 21.73 -15.05
CA VAL A 390 0.12 21.19 -14.06
C VAL A 390 0.63 19.92 -13.37
N ASP A 391 1.50 19.13 -14.01
CA ASP A 391 2.14 17.97 -13.40
C ASP A 391 3.07 18.41 -12.25
N ASP A 392 3.78 19.53 -12.41
CA ASP A 392 4.60 20.14 -11.35
C ASP A 392 3.73 20.70 -10.22
N VAL A 393 2.59 21.32 -10.55
CA VAL A 393 1.62 21.81 -9.54
C VAL A 393 1.11 20.64 -8.68
N LEU A 394 0.76 19.52 -9.31
CA LEU A 394 0.32 18.31 -8.61
C LEU A 394 1.44 17.69 -7.77
N THR A 395 2.67 17.68 -8.28
CA THR A 395 3.85 17.23 -7.52
C THR A 395 4.04 18.04 -6.23
N TYR A 396 3.94 19.37 -6.36
CA TYR A 396 3.97 20.28 -5.22
C TYR A 396 2.79 20.05 -4.25
N ALA A 397 1.58 19.93 -4.78
CA ALA A 397 0.37 19.74 -3.97
C ALA A 397 0.43 18.48 -3.11
N LEU A 398 0.90 17.37 -3.70
CA LEU A 398 0.99 16.05 -3.05
C LEU A 398 2.16 15.95 -2.06
N PHE A 399 3.29 16.57 -2.39
CA PHE A 399 4.53 16.50 -1.62
C PHE A 399 5.20 17.88 -1.52
N PRO A 400 4.66 18.84 -0.73
CA PRO A 400 5.08 20.23 -0.80
C PRO A 400 6.59 20.46 -0.62
N GLN A 401 7.19 19.86 0.38
CA GLN A 401 8.62 20.04 0.66
C GLN A 401 9.51 19.20 -0.27
N ILE A 402 9.20 17.92 -0.40
CA ILE A 402 9.97 16.99 -1.21
C ILE A 402 9.81 17.30 -2.70
N GLY A 403 8.57 17.64 -3.12
CA GLY A 403 8.30 18.06 -4.49
C GLY A 403 9.09 19.32 -4.88
N LEU A 404 9.13 20.36 -4.02
CA LEU A 404 9.97 21.54 -4.27
C LEU A 404 11.46 21.20 -4.36
N LYS A 405 11.96 20.33 -3.46
CA LYS A 405 13.35 19.85 -3.53
C LYS A 405 13.62 19.16 -4.87
N PHE A 406 12.70 18.28 -5.30
CA PHE A 406 12.80 17.59 -6.58
C PHE A 406 12.78 18.58 -7.75
N LEU A 407 11.78 19.48 -7.82
CA LEU A 407 11.62 20.46 -8.90
C LEU A 407 12.87 21.36 -9.04
N LYS A 408 13.49 21.74 -7.91
CA LYS A 408 14.72 22.51 -7.88
C LYS A 408 15.93 21.77 -8.43
N ASN A 409 15.97 20.46 -8.28
CA ASN A 409 17.15 19.62 -8.56
C ASN A 409 16.89 18.57 -9.67
N ARG A 410 15.78 18.65 -10.43
CA ARG A 410 15.43 17.61 -11.42
C ARG A 410 16.51 17.35 -12.47
N ASP A 411 17.32 18.37 -12.77
CA ASP A 411 18.42 18.31 -13.74
C ASP A 411 19.80 18.05 -13.06
N ASN A 412 19.81 17.79 -11.75
CA ASN A 412 21.01 17.54 -10.97
C ASN A 412 20.97 16.18 -10.26
N PRO A 413 21.39 15.09 -10.90
CA PRO A 413 21.39 13.75 -10.31
C PRO A 413 22.19 13.63 -9.00
N GLU A 414 23.23 14.47 -8.81
CA GLU A 414 24.07 14.44 -7.60
C GLU A 414 23.33 14.92 -6.33
N ALA A 415 22.18 15.58 -6.49
CA ALA A 415 21.33 15.99 -5.35
C ALA A 415 20.49 14.84 -4.76
N PHE A 416 20.54 13.67 -5.37
CA PHE A 416 19.75 12.49 -5.01
C PHE A 416 20.66 11.31 -4.67
N GLU A 417 20.05 10.22 -4.20
CA GLU A 417 20.80 9.01 -3.87
C GLU A 417 21.36 8.34 -5.13
N PRO A 418 22.58 7.80 -5.07
CA PRO A 418 23.14 7.06 -6.19
C PRO A 418 22.28 5.82 -6.50
N ALA A 419 22.23 5.43 -7.78
CA ALA A 419 21.53 4.23 -8.18
C ALA A 419 22.04 3.01 -7.39
N PRO A 420 21.13 2.16 -6.86
CA PRO A 420 21.52 0.98 -6.11
C PRO A 420 22.42 0.06 -6.94
N GLN A 421 23.49 -0.44 -6.33
CA GLN A 421 24.43 -1.37 -6.94
C GLN A 421 24.49 -2.67 -6.16
N VAL A 422 24.91 -3.74 -6.81
CA VAL A 422 25.20 -4.99 -6.11
C VAL A 422 26.37 -4.71 -5.16
N ALA A 423 26.16 -4.93 -3.85
CA ALA A 423 27.24 -4.82 -2.89
C ALA A 423 28.37 -5.76 -3.33
N GLU A 424 29.59 -5.24 -3.51
CA GLU A 424 30.76 -6.08 -3.69
C GLU A 424 30.82 -7.02 -2.47
N ALA A 425 30.85 -8.33 -2.72
CA ALA A 425 31.01 -9.31 -1.67
C ALA A 425 32.31 -8.93 -0.91
N SER A 426 32.17 -8.33 0.28
CA SER A 426 33.31 -8.23 1.19
C SER A 426 33.80 -9.65 1.35
N ALA A 427 35.07 -9.88 0.98
CA ALA A 427 35.76 -11.15 1.14
C ALA A 427 35.90 -11.40 2.66
N GLU A 428 34.78 -11.77 3.31
CA GLU A 428 34.84 -12.39 4.62
C GLU A 428 35.60 -13.70 4.43
N LYS A 429 36.79 -13.75 5.02
CA LYS A 429 37.57 -14.96 5.12
C LYS A 429 36.65 -16.10 5.56
N ALA A 430 36.47 -17.07 4.67
CA ALA A 430 35.83 -18.32 5.04
C ALA A 430 36.42 -18.81 6.38
N PRO A 431 35.56 -19.16 7.38
CA PRO A 431 36.08 -19.76 8.60
C PRO A 431 36.88 -20.99 8.22
N ALA A 432 38.10 -21.09 8.79
CA ALA A 432 39.00 -22.24 8.57
C ALA A 432 38.22 -23.55 8.79
N PRO A 433 38.44 -24.59 7.98
CA PRO A 433 37.72 -25.86 8.15
C PRO A 433 37.91 -26.35 9.58
N ALA A 434 36.84 -26.58 10.29
CA ALA A 434 36.89 -27.22 11.60
C ALA A 434 37.56 -28.60 11.43
N GLU A 435 38.64 -28.83 12.15
CA GLU A 435 39.30 -30.14 12.20
C GLU A 435 38.25 -31.19 12.56
N SER A 436 38.10 -32.18 11.69
CA SER A 436 37.20 -33.31 11.91
C SER A 436 37.71 -34.11 13.12
N ARG A 437 37.05 -33.96 14.26
CA ARG A 437 37.24 -34.90 15.39
C ARG A 437 36.68 -36.23 14.97
N ALA A 438 37.56 -37.24 14.93
CA ALA A 438 37.20 -38.62 14.71
C ALA A 438 36.13 -39.10 15.74
N PRO A 439 35.18 -39.95 15.34
CA PRO A 439 34.16 -40.44 16.26
C PRO A 439 34.79 -41.28 17.37
N VAL A 440 34.52 -40.90 18.61
CA VAL A 440 34.84 -41.72 19.78
C VAL A 440 33.87 -42.91 19.81
N VAL A 441 34.39 -44.09 19.54
CA VAL A 441 33.67 -45.34 19.68
C VAL A 441 33.54 -45.61 21.20
N SER A 442 32.35 -45.47 21.74
CA SER A 442 32.00 -45.89 23.10
C SER A 442 31.70 -47.38 23.08
N SER A 443 32.60 -48.14 23.65
CA SER A 443 32.35 -49.54 24.01
C SER A 443 31.36 -49.60 25.18
N GLY A 444 30.13 -50.11 24.92
CA GLY A 444 29.18 -50.44 25.96
C GLY A 444 29.60 -51.69 26.72
N PRO A 445 29.17 -51.85 27.99
CA PRO A 445 29.50 -53.02 28.77
C PRO A 445 28.66 -54.24 28.36
N GLU A 446 29.32 -55.39 28.22
CA GLU A 446 28.72 -56.73 28.22
C GLU A 446 28.14 -57.01 29.59
N THR A 447 26.86 -57.35 29.67
CA THR A 447 26.24 -58.49 30.32
C THR A 447 24.75 -58.52 30.11
#